data_c2553a25ab68c32f1a9d529af368d146
#
_entry.id   c2553a25ab68c32f1a9d529af368d146
#
_cell.length_a   1.000
_cell.length_b   1.000
_cell.length_c   1.000
_cell.angle_alpha   90.00
_cell.angle_beta   90.00
_cell.angle_gamma   90.00
#
_symmetry.space_group_name_H-M   'P 1'
#
loop_
_entity.id
_entity.type
_entity.pdbx_description
1 polymer ?
#
loop_
_entity_poly.entity_id
_entity_poly.type
_entity_poly.pdbx_seq_one_letter_code
_entity_poly.pdbx_strand_id
1 'polypeptide(L)'
;GAGVAFKLAWALCKRASDARKVSQAMREFLLMAMGVAAIGTVADVVPLLDENRIIVRHGLVSLREHPPLGLQALMRRAGLDKKSSLDAEDIGFMIGPRLNAAGRLGQAELGVELLTTDNPQRAEDLAEYLEELNESRKKLERSIYLAAKKQIKEDFDAENDDAFVLAGRGWHRGVIGVVAGRIAEKYQRPTIVISQDKIAAEAGVGSGRSALGLNLYEALNDCQDLLVKHGGHPAAAGLTIKDKNIDAFRGAFCEHVAGAICEEDLVAEVIIDAESTLSQLTLQTVQQIQRLAPFGNSNPRPILCASGVQIAGTPSRMGGGDLHLSVKLKQHSVTLRAVAFGKGDWAEEMDQVEGNIDIAYRAVINEFRGRRSVELHLVD
;
A
#
# COMPACT_ATOMS: atom_id res chain seq x y z
N GLY A 1 4.17 -13.17 -12.02
CA GLY A 1 4.90 -13.19 -13.30
C GLY A 1 6.39 -12.88 -13.16
N ALA A 2 6.80 -11.78 -12.49
CA ALA A 2 8.19 -11.29 -12.47
C ALA A 2 9.21 -12.31 -11.92
N GLY A 3 8.90 -12.99 -10.80
CA GLY A 3 9.75 -14.03 -10.23
C GLY A 3 9.95 -15.22 -11.15
N VAL A 4 8.91 -15.63 -11.88
CA VAL A 4 9.02 -16.72 -12.89
C VAL A 4 9.92 -16.29 -14.05
N ALA A 5 9.77 -15.07 -14.55
CA ALA A 5 10.63 -14.53 -15.62
C ALA A 5 12.11 -14.48 -15.18
N PHE A 6 12.38 -14.05 -13.93
CA PHE A 6 13.72 -14.07 -13.36
C PHE A 6 14.30 -15.50 -13.28
N LYS A 7 13.51 -16.48 -12.81
CA LYS A 7 13.95 -17.89 -12.73
C LYS A 7 14.23 -18.47 -14.13
N LEU A 8 13.42 -18.12 -15.12
CA LEU A 8 13.67 -18.52 -16.51
C LEU A 8 14.98 -17.94 -17.03
N ALA A 9 15.21 -16.64 -16.82
CA ALA A 9 16.46 -15.99 -17.18
C ALA A 9 17.68 -16.64 -16.52
N TRP A 10 17.57 -16.97 -15.23
CA TRP A 10 18.62 -17.68 -14.50
C TRP A 10 18.88 -19.08 -15.08
N ALA A 11 17.82 -19.84 -15.34
CA ALA A 11 17.95 -21.18 -15.96
C ALA A 11 18.62 -21.12 -17.34
N LEU A 12 18.26 -20.14 -18.17
CA LEU A 12 18.87 -19.90 -19.48
C LEU A 12 20.36 -19.54 -19.36
N CYS A 13 20.72 -18.62 -18.47
CA CYS A 13 22.12 -18.26 -18.23
C CYS A 13 22.94 -19.47 -17.75
N LYS A 14 22.39 -20.28 -16.85
CA LYS A 14 23.03 -21.50 -16.35
C LYS A 14 23.24 -22.52 -17.49
N ARG A 15 22.25 -22.71 -18.35
CA ARG A 15 22.34 -23.64 -19.49
C ARG A 15 23.34 -23.17 -20.57
N ALA A 16 23.35 -21.86 -20.86
CA ALA A 16 24.25 -21.27 -21.85
C ALA A 16 25.73 -21.24 -21.38
N SER A 17 25.99 -21.42 -20.09
CA SER A 17 27.34 -21.36 -19.55
C SER A 17 28.09 -22.69 -19.61
N ASP A 18 27.46 -23.82 -19.91
CA ASP A 18 27.98 -25.20 -19.87
C ASP A 18 28.81 -25.52 -18.61
N ALA A 19 28.76 -24.65 -17.64
CA ALA A 19 29.59 -24.63 -16.46
C ALA A 19 28.77 -24.57 -15.17
N ARG A 20 29.39 -24.96 -14.08
CA ARG A 20 28.80 -24.80 -12.74
C ARG A 20 28.63 -23.35 -12.30
N LYS A 21 29.35 -22.41 -12.94
CA LYS A 21 29.29 -20.98 -12.67
C LYS A 21 28.97 -20.21 -13.97
N VAL A 22 28.04 -19.26 -13.87
CA VAL A 22 27.73 -18.32 -14.96
C VAL A 22 28.88 -17.32 -15.16
N SER A 23 29.02 -16.77 -16.38
CA SER A 23 30.00 -15.71 -16.68
C SER A 23 29.75 -14.46 -15.83
N GLN A 24 30.77 -13.59 -15.73
CA GLN A 24 30.64 -12.34 -14.98
C GLN A 24 29.51 -11.45 -15.52
N ALA A 25 29.41 -11.32 -16.85
CA ALA A 25 28.35 -10.53 -17.48
C ALA A 25 26.94 -11.10 -17.20
N MET A 26 26.79 -12.43 -17.25
CA MET A 26 25.51 -13.08 -16.88
C MET A 26 25.18 -12.90 -15.41
N ARG A 27 26.19 -12.90 -14.55
CA ARG A 27 25.99 -12.65 -13.11
C ARG A 27 25.50 -11.22 -12.87
N GLU A 28 26.10 -10.23 -13.47
CA GLU A 28 25.70 -8.82 -13.36
C GLU A 28 24.27 -8.62 -13.87
N PHE A 29 23.93 -9.20 -15.02
CA PHE A 29 22.57 -9.22 -15.55
C PHE A 29 21.59 -9.86 -14.56
N LEU A 30 21.91 -11.02 -13.98
CA LEU A 30 21.02 -11.70 -13.03
C LEU A 30 20.85 -10.91 -11.72
N LEU A 31 21.87 -10.24 -11.23
CA LEU A 31 21.75 -9.34 -10.09
C LEU A 31 20.79 -8.18 -10.40
N MET A 32 20.98 -7.50 -11.53
CA MET A 32 20.09 -6.44 -11.99
C MET A 32 18.64 -6.96 -12.14
N ALA A 33 18.45 -8.09 -12.81
CA ALA A 33 17.13 -8.70 -13.03
C ALA A 33 16.44 -9.11 -11.74
N MET A 34 17.19 -9.53 -10.71
CA MET A 34 16.66 -9.84 -9.37
C MET A 34 16.09 -8.59 -8.71
N GLY A 35 16.75 -7.44 -8.83
CA GLY A 35 16.23 -6.16 -8.36
C GLY A 35 14.90 -5.80 -9.02
N VAL A 36 14.81 -5.93 -10.34
CA VAL A 36 13.56 -5.68 -11.09
C VAL A 36 12.47 -6.68 -10.68
N ALA A 37 12.83 -7.96 -10.50
CA ALA A 37 11.88 -8.97 -10.04
C ALA A 37 11.34 -8.67 -8.62
N ALA A 38 12.18 -8.13 -7.74
CA ALA A 38 11.75 -7.70 -6.40
C ALA A 38 10.73 -6.56 -6.48
N ILE A 39 10.91 -5.59 -7.39
CA ILE A 39 9.92 -4.52 -7.61
C ILE A 39 8.57 -5.13 -8.00
N GLY A 40 8.55 -6.02 -9.00
CA GLY A 40 7.31 -6.66 -9.44
C GLY A 40 6.65 -7.50 -8.33
N THR A 41 7.44 -8.21 -7.52
CA THR A 41 6.95 -9.03 -6.43
C THR A 41 6.29 -8.18 -5.33
N VAL A 42 6.91 -7.08 -4.93
CA VAL A 42 6.38 -6.20 -3.87
C VAL A 42 5.20 -5.37 -4.39
N ALA A 43 5.33 -4.77 -5.59
CA ALA A 43 4.29 -3.89 -6.13
C ALA A 43 2.98 -4.62 -6.46
N ASP A 44 3.04 -5.94 -6.74
CA ASP A 44 1.88 -6.81 -6.98
C ASP A 44 1.35 -7.47 -5.68
N VAL A 45 1.90 -7.07 -4.53
CA VAL A 45 1.49 -7.53 -3.19
C VAL A 45 1.52 -9.07 -3.06
N VAL A 46 2.49 -9.72 -3.71
CA VAL A 46 2.66 -11.17 -3.66
C VAL A 46 3.11 -11.60 -2.25
N PRO A 47 2.66 -12.75 -1.71
CA PRO A 47 3.13 -13.24 -0.42
C PRO A 47 4.66 -13.32 -0.32
N LEU A 48 5.24 -12.69 0.69
CA LEU A 48 6.69 -12.65 0.94
C LEU A 48 7.15 -13.87 1.74
N LEU A 49 6.86 -15.04 1.20
CA LEU A 49 7.25 -16.34 1.71
C LEU A 49 8.23 -17.04 0.75
N ASP A 50 8.94 -18.03 1.23
CA ASP A 50 9.82 -18.91 0.45
C ASP A 50 10.69 -18.17 -0.57
N GLU A 51 10.57 -18.50 -1.85
CA GLU A 51 11.38 -17.92 -2.94
C GLU A 51 11.09 -16.43 -3.17
N ASN A 52 9.84 -15.98 -3.00
CA ASN A 52 9.50 -14.56 -3.12
C ASN A 52 10.24 -13.73 -2.08
N ARG A 53 10.30 -14.23 -0.83
CA ARG A 53 11.06 -13.59 0.23
C ARG A 53 12.55 -13.51 -0.09
N ILE A 54 13.12 -14.58 -0.65
CA ILE A 54 14.53 -14.62 -1.07
C ILE A 54 14.78 -13.61 -2.19
N ILE A 55 13.91 -13.59 -3.22
CA ILE A 55 14.01 -12.64 -4.34
C ILE A 55 13.95 -11.20 -3.82
N VAL A 56 13.00 -10.87 -2.96
CA VAL A 56 12.87 -9.51 -2.42
C VAL A 56 14.04 -9.15 -1.54
N ARG A 57 14.46 -10.02 -0.63
CA ARG A 57 15.59 -9.77 0.28
C ARG A 57 16.89 -9.43 -0.47
N HIS A 58 17.24 -10.24 -1.46
CA HIS A 58 18.44 -10.03 -2.25
C HIS A 58 18.25 -8.98 -3.34
N GLY A 59 17.03 -8.86 -3.87
CA GLY A 59 16.68 -7.84 -4.86
C GLY A 59 16.76 -6.42 -4.30
N LEU A 60 16.40 -6.18 -3.04
CA LEU A 60 16.59 -4.88 -2.37
C LEU A 60 18.05 -4.47 -2.30
N VAL A 61 18.95 -5.44 -2.00
CA VAL A 61 20.40 -5.20 -2.04
C VAL A 61 20.84 -4.89 -3.47
N SER A 62 20.38 -5.70 -4.43
CA SER A 62 20.74 -5.52 -5.84
C SER A 62 20.24 -4.20 -6.43
N LEU A 63 19.04 -3.74 -6.07
CA LEU A 63 18.53 -2.42 -6.45
C LEU A 63 19.42 -1.28 -5.95
N ARG A 64 20.10 -1.48 -4.82
CA ARG A 64 21.04 -0.50 -4.28
C ARG A 64 22.39 -0.52 -4.99
N GLU A 65 22.90 -1.72 -5.27
CA GLU A 65 24.26 -1.94 -5.79
C GLU A 65 24.32 -1.95 -7.34
N HIS A 66 23.29 -2.45 -8.00
CA HIS A 66 23.25 -2.71 -9.45
C HIS A 66 21.92 -2.24 -10.09
N PRO A 67 21.43 -1.02 -9.82
CA PRO A 67 20.18 -0.57 -10.44
C PRO A 67 20.34 -0.33 -11.94
N PRO A 68 19.33 -0.69 -12.77
CA PRO A 68 19.25 -0.19 -14.15
C PRO A 68 19.30 1.34 -14.18
N LEU A 69 19.82 1.94 -15.26
CA LEU A 69 19.96 3.40 -15.38
C LEU A 69 18.66 4.17 -15.10
N GLY A 70 17.54 3.70 -15.66
CA GLY A 70 16.25 4.33 -15.44
C GLY A 70 15.76 4.23 -14.01
N LEU A 71 15.98 3.09 -13.32
CA LEU A 71 15.65 2.97 -11.89
C LEU A 71 16.54 3.85 -11.03
N GLN A 72 17.82 3.99 -11.37
CA GLN A 72 18.71 4.91 -10.68
C GLN A 72 18.20 6.36 -10.76
N ALA A 73 17.77 6.80 -11.94
CA ALA A 73 17.16 8.12 -12.13
C ALA A 73 15.86 8.27 -11.34
N LEU A 74 14.98 7.26 -11.38
CA LEU A 74 13.72 7.27 -10.66
C LEU A 74 13.93 7.30 -9.13
N MET A 75 14.87 6.52 -8.61
CA MET A 75 15.21 6.50 -7.17
C MET A 75 15.78 7.84 -6.69
N ARG A 76 16.59 8.53 -7.52
CA ARG A 76 17.05 9.90 -7.19
C ARG A 76 15.87 10.86 -7.03
N ARG A 77 14.91 10.84 -7.97
CA ARG A 77 13.71 11.68 -7.89
C ARG A 77 12.82 11.32 -6.71
N ALA A 78 12.78 10.05 -6.33
CA ALA A 78 12.09 9.58 -5.15
C ALA A 78 12.84 9.89 -3.82
N GLY A 79 14.07 10.43 -3.87
CA GLY A 79 14.88 10.71 -2.67
C GLY A 79 15.46 9.47 -2.00
N LEU A 80 15.49 8.34 -2.71
CA LEU A 80 15.99 7.06 -2.20
C LEU A 80 17.50 6.88 -2.39
N ASP A 81 18.13 7.73 -3.18
CA ASP A 81 19.58 7.73 -3.44
C ASP A 81 20.42 7.95 -2.18
N LYS A 82 19.87 8.65 -1.19
CA LYS A 82 20.51 8.97 0.10
C LYS A 82 20.34 7.89 1.16
N LYS A 83 19.44 6.92 0.96
CA LYS A 83 19.27 5.82 1.91
C LYS A 83 20.43 4.84 1.84
N SER A 84 20.93 4.40 2.98
CA SER A 84 21.99 3.37 3.07
C SER A 84 21.50 1.99 2.66
N SER A 85 20.22 1.69 2.91
CA SER A 85 19.55 0.45 2.54
C SER A 85 18.12 0.71 2.11
N LEU A 86 17.62 -0.08 1.18
CA LEU A 86 16.21 -0.06 0.76
C LEU A 86 15.43 -1.12 1.52
N ASP A 87 14.15 -0.88 1.69
CA ASP A 87 13.18 -1.83 2.23
C ASP A 87 12.00 -2.06 1.26
N ALA A 88 11.10 -2.98 1.59
CA ALA A 88 9.95 -3.28 0.75
C ALA A 88 8.96 -2.10 0.68
N GLU A 89 8.89 -1.27 1.72
CA GLU A 89 8.04 -0.07 1.75
C GLU A 89 8.53 0.96 0.72
N ASP A 90 9.85 1.09 0.50
CA ASP A 90 10.42 1.94 -0.55
C ASP A 90 9.94 1.51 -1.94
N ILE A 91 9.87 0.20 -2.18
CA ILE A 91 9.30 -0.31 -3.43
C ILE A 91 7.80 -0.02 -3.47
N GLY A 92 7.06 -0.39 -2.43
CA GLY A 92 5.60 -0.32 -2.40
C GLY A 92 5.05 1.11 -2.49
N PHE A 93 5.71 2.07 -1.84
CA PHE A 93 5.20 3.44 -1.70
C PHE A 93 5.99 4.49 -2.49
N MET A 94 7.23 4.20 -2.90
CA MET A 94 8.06 5.19 -3.60
C MET A 94 8.31 4.80 -5.06
N ILE A 95 8.75 3.57 -5.36
CA ILE A 95 9.08 3.13 -6.73
C ILE A 95 7.83 2.65 -7.48
N GLY A 96 7.08 1.71 -6.89
CA GLY A 96 5.92 1.07 -7.51
C GLY A 96 4.85 2.05 -7.97
N PRO A 97 4.42 3.03 -7.15
CA PRO A 97 3.41 4.02 -7.56
C PRO A 97 3.82 4.87 -8.77
N ARG A 98 5.11 5.18 -8.94
CA ARG A 98 5.65 5.93 -10.09
C ARG A 98 5.60 5.10 -11.37
N LEU A 99 6.04 3.86 -11.31
CA LEU A 99 5.94 2.92 -12.44
C LEU A 99 4.48 2.63 -12.80
N ASN A 100 3.64 2.39 -11.82
CA ASN A 100 2.22 2.11 -12.01
C ASN A 100 1.43 3.31 -12.55
N ALA A 101 1.89 4.55 -12.31
CA ALA A 101 1.23 5.76 -12.82
C ALA A 101 1.16 5.75 -14.35
N ALA A 102 2.22 5.31 -15.05
CA ALA A 102 2.24 5.17 -16.50
C ALA A 102 1.11 4.25 -16.98
N GLY A 103 0.98 3.04 -16.41
CA GLY A 103 -0.06 2.10 -16.80
C GLY A 103 -1.47 2.61 -16.48
N ARG A 104 -1.67 3.28 -15.33
CA ARG A 104 -2.97 3.85 -14.94
C ARG A 104 -3.43 4.99 -15.85
N LEU A 105 -2.50 5.71 -16.45
CA LEU A 105 -2.76 6.80 -17.39
C LEU A 105 -2.61 6.39 -18.86
N GLY A 106 -2.52 5.09 -19.15
CA GLY A 106 -2.54 4.53 -20.50
C GLY A 106 -1.20 4.56 -21.24
N GLN A 107 -0.07 4.65 -20.53
CA GLN A 107 1.29 4.77 -21.09
C GLN A 107 2.25 3.72 -20.50
N ALA A 108 1.81 2.46 -20.37
CA ALA A 108 2.56 1.40 -19.70
C ALA A 108 3.95 1.13 -20.36
N GLU A 109 4.08 1.35 -21.65
CA GLU A 109 5.33 1.15 -22.40
C GLU A 109 6.48 2.00 -21.85
N LEU A 110 6.20 3.19 -21.33
CA LEU A 110 7.22 4.07 -20.75
C LEU A 110 7.88 3.47 -19.50
N GLY A 111 7.13 2.68 -18.73
CA GLY A 111 7.68 1.93 -17.61
C GLY A 111 8.66 0.85 -18.06
N VAL A 112 8.36 0.15 -19.16
CA VAL A 112 9.24 -0.84 -19.76
C VAL A 112 10.49 -0.17 -20.34
N GLU A 113 10.32 0.93 -21.06
CA GLU A 113 11.43 1.69 -21.63
C GLU A 113 12.38 2.20 -20.54
N LEU A 114 11.85 2.74 -19.44
CA LEU A 114 12.66 3.16 -18.28
C LEU A 114 13.53 2.02 -17.74
N LEU A 115 12.95 0.81 -17.61
CA LEU A 115 13.66 -0.35 -17.05
C LEU A 115 14.71 -0.94 -17.98
N THR A 116 14.67 -0.63 -19.30
CA THR A 116 15.49 -1.27 -20.33
C THR A 116 16.41 -0.31 -21.06
N THR A 117 16.30 1.00 -20.87
CA THR A 117 17.14 1.98 -21.57
C THR A 117 18.59 1.94 -21.11
N ASP A 118 19.50 1.98 -22.09
CA ASP A 118 20.95 2.14 -21.88
C ASP A 118 21.43 3.59 -22.10
N ASN A 119 20.51 4.51 -22.40
CA ASN A 119 20.81 5.92 -22.61
C ASN A 119 20.57 6.73 -21.33
N PRO A 120 21.62 7.32 -20.74
CA PRO A 120 21.48 8.08 -19.48
C PRO A 120 20.55 9.28 -19.58
N GLN A 121 20.57 10.03 -20.71
CA GLN A 121 19.68 11.17 -20.89
C GLN A 121 18.23 10.71 -21.00
N ARG A 122 17.98 9.65 -21.77
CA ARG A 122 16.64 9.08 -21.90
C ARG A 122 16.09 8.56 -20.56
N ALA A 123 16.97 7.97 -19.73
CA ALA A 123 16.63 7.52 -18.37
C ALA A 123 16.15 8.69 -17.48
N GLU A 124 16.84 9.83 -17.52
CA GLU A 124 16.44 11.04 -16.78
C GLU A 124 15.11 11.61 -17.29
N ASP A 125 14.94 11.73 -18.62
CA ASP A 125 13.71 12.25 -19.24
C ASP A 125 12.50 11.37 -18.89
N LEU A 126 12.66 10.04 -18.93
CA LEU A 126 11.61 9.10 -18.58
C LEU A 126 11.28 9.15 -17.07
N ALA A 127 12.30 9.23 -16.23
CA ALA A 127 12.09 9.31 -14.77
C ALA A 127 11.36 10.61 -14.39
N GLU A 128 11.68 11.74 -15.04
CA GLU A 128 10.97 13.01 -14.86
C GLU A 128 9.52 12.89 -15.28
N TYR A 129 9.28 12.38 -16.46
CA TYR A 129 7.92 12.23 -16.98
C TYR A 129 7.06 11.28 -16.12
N LEU A 130 7.65 10.18 -15.62
CA LEU A 130 6.94 9.27 -14.69
C LEU A 130 6.62 9.93 -13.35
N GLU A 131 7.46 10.83 -12.85
CA GLU A 131 7.15 11.64 -11.68
C GLU A 131 5.96 12.56 -11.94
N GLU A 132 5.93 13.26 -13.10
CA GLU A 132 4.82 14.12 -13.49
C GLU A 132 3.50 13.34 -13.62
N LEU A 133 3.54 12.16 -14.23
CA LEU A 133 2.39 11.26 -14.31
C LEU A 133 1.91 10.82 -12.92
N ASN A 134 2.83 10.50 -12.01
CA ASN A 134 2.49 10.14 -10.64
C ASN A 134 1.85 11.30 -9.87
N GLU A 135 2.36 12.51 -10.02
CA GLU A 135 1.75 13.71 -9.41
C GLU A 135 0.37 14.00 -10.02
N SER A 136 0.20 13.84 -11.31
CA SER A 136 -1.10 13.97 -11.99
C SER A 136 -2.10 12.92 -11.47
N ARG A 137 -1.66 11.66 -11.34
CA ARG A 137 -2.46 10.60 -10.74
C ARG A 137 -2.88 10.94 -9.30
N LYS A 138 -1.98 11.44 -8.46
CA LYS A 138 -2.29 11.84 -7.07
C LYS A 138 -3.33 12.96 -7.01
N LYS A 139 -3.25 13.95 -7.92
CA LYS A 139 -4.24 15.03 -8.03
C LYS A 139 -5.62 14.48 -8.39
N LEU A 140 -5.69 13.60 -9.40
CA LEU A 140 -6.93 12.92 -9.79
C LEU A 140 -7.51 12.09 -8.65
N GLU A 141 -6.68 11.29 -7.99
CA GLU A 141 -7.06 10.48 -6.83
C GLU A 141 -7.65 11.35 -5.71
N ARG A 142 -6.96 12.44 -5.35
CA ARG A 142 -7.44 13.38 -4.32
C ARG A 142 -8.79 14.00 -4.68
N SER A 143 -8.95 14.44 -5.93
CA SER A 143 -10.20 15.03 -6.41
C SER A 143 -11.36 14.04 -6.32
N ILE A 144 -11.18 12.81 -6.83
CA ILE A 144 -12.20 11.76 -6.79
C ILE A 144 -12.51 11.37 -5.34
N TYR A 145 -11.48 11.21 -4.50
CA TYR A 145 -11.65 10.85 -3.10
C TYR A 145 -12.47 11.89 -2.32
N LEU A 146 -12.21 13.18 -2.55
CA LEU A 146 -12.99 14.26 -1.91
C LEU A 146 -14.44 14.27 -2.40
N ALA A 147 -14.67 14.06 -3.70
CA ALA A 147 -16.03 13.96 -4.25
C ALA A 147 -16.79 12.74 -3.70
N ALA A 148 -16.10 11.59 -3.62
CA ALA A 148 -16.65 10.37 -3.03
C ALA A 148 -16.98 10.54 -1.53
N LYS A 149 -16.10 11.17 -0.75
CA LYS A 149 -16.38 11.50 0.66
C LYS A 149 -17.58 12.42 0.82
N LYS A 150 -17.75 13.37 -0.10
CA LYS A 150 -18.93 14.25 -0.09
C LYS A 150 -20.20 13.44 -0.31
N GLN A 151 -20.22 12.51 -1.30
CA GLN A 151 -21.36 11.62 -1.52
C GLN A 151 -21.66 10.75 -0.28
N ILE A 152 -20.63 10.18 0.36
CA ILE A 152 -20.83 9.40 1.58
C ILE A 152 -21.54 10.24 2.65
N LYS A 153 -21.12 11.50 2.83
CA LYS A 153 -21.72 12.38 3.84
C LYS A 153 -23.14 12.83 3.51
N GLU A 154 -23.48 12.96 2.22
CA GLU A 154 -24.77 13.47 1.75
C GLU A 154 -25.81 12.36 1.52
N ASP A 155 -25.37 11.19 1.04
CA ASP A 155 -26.25 10.15 0.52
C ASP A 155 -26.24 8.85 1.35
N PHE A 156 -25.33 8.74 2.35
CA PHE A 156 -25.12 7.53 3.16
C PHE A 156 -25.00 7.84 4.64
N ASP A 157 -25.34 6.89 5.47
CA ASP A 157 -24.99 6.87 6.88
C ASP A 157 -23.68 6.06 7.06
N ALA A 158 -22.57 6.78 7.27
CA ALA A 158 -21.24 6.17 7.36
C ALA A 158 -21.07 5.19 8.53
N GLU A 159 -21.92 5.26 9.54
CA GLU A 159 -21.90 4.39 10.72
C GLU A 159 -22.79 3.15 10.56
N ASN A 160 -23.92 3.30 9.87
CA ASN A 160 -24.95 2.25 9.78
C ASN A 160 -25.05 1.59 8.40
N ASP A 161 -24.59 2.23 7.32
CA ASP A 161 -24.61 1.60 6.01
C ASP A 161 -23.52 0.55 5.84
N ASP A 162 -23.86 -0.64 5.40
CA ASP A 162 -22.95 -1.78 5.31
C ASP A 162 -21.99 -1.71 4.11
N ALA A 163 -22.31 -0.92 3.08
CA ALA A 163 -21.50 -0.77 1.88
C ALA A 163 -21.68 0.58 1.19
N PHE A 164 -20.71 0.96 0.34
CA PHE A 164 -20.77 2.18 -0.45
C PHE A 164 -20.72 1.88 -1.95
N VAL A 165 -21.71 2.38 -2.69
CA VAL A 165 -21.70 2.42 -4.16
C VAL A 165 -21.73 3.88 -4.61
N LEU A 166 -20.57 4.39 -5.02
CA LEU A 166 -20.31 5.77 -5.35
C LEU A 166 -20.14 5.94 -6.85
N ALA A 167 -20.72 6.96 -7.44
CA ALA A 167 -20.66 7.17 -8.88
C ALA A 167 -20.38 8.64 -9.21
N GLY A 168 -19.54 8.87 -10.23
CA GLY A 168 -19.27 10.24 -10.67
C GLY A 168 -18.90 10.33 -12.14
N ARG A 169 -19.39 11.40 -12.78
CA ARG A 169 -19.13 11.68 -14.20
C ARG A 169 -17.70 12.12 -14.42
N GLY A 170 -17.05 11.48 -15.40
CA GLY A 170 -15.70 11.83 -15.81
C GLY A 170 -14.61 11.48 -14.78
N TRP A 171 -14.89 10.67 -13.78
CA TRP A 171 -13.88 10.11 -12.92
C TRP A 171 -12.92 9.22 -13.73
N HIS A 172 -11.62 9.30 -13.47
CA HIS A 172 -10.65 8.58 -14.28
C HIS A 172 -10.66 7.09 -13.98
N ARG A 173 -10.96 6.24 -14.99
CA ARG A 173 -11.09 4.77 -14.86
C ARG A 173 -9.86 4.10 -14.26
N GLY A 174 -8.65 4.57 -14.55
CA GLY A 174 -7.39 4.03 -13.99
C GLY A 174 -7.14 4.38 -12.51
N VAL A 175 -7.95 5.26 -11.91
CA VAL A 175 -7.75 5.76 -10.54
C VAL A 175 -8.86 5.34 -9.59
N ILE A 176 -10.08 5.09 -10.07
CA ILE A 176 -11.22 4.74 -9.21
C ILE A 176 -10.95 3.54 -8.28
N GLY A 177 -10.19 2.54 -8.72
CA GLY A 177 -9.86 1.36 -7.91
C GLY A 177 -8.94 1.68 -6.72
N VAL A 178 -8.10 2.73 -6.82
CA VAL A 178 -7.28 3.20 -5.69
C VAL A 178 -8.17 3.94 -4.70
N VAL A 179 -9.10 4.75 -5.19
CA VAL A 179 -10.07 5.47 -4.35
C VAL A 179 -10.98 4.50 -3.62
N ALA A 180 -11.51 3.47 -4.31
CA ALA A 180 -12.30 2.42 -3.69
C ALA A 180 -11.56 1.75 -2.53
N GLY A 181 -10.26 1.42 -2.71
CA GLY A 181 -9.45 0.84 -1.66
C GLY A 181 -9.29 1.76 -0.44
N ARG A 182 -9.00 3.04 -0.67
CA ARG A 182 -8.87 4.02 0.43
C ARG A 182 -10.15 4.25 1.21
N ILE A 183 -11.30 4.19 0.54
CA ILE A 183 -12.60 4.34 1.20
C ILE A 183 -12.92 3.08 1.98
N ALA A 184 -12.76 1.90 1.36
CA ALA A 184 -13.00 0.62 2.01
C ALA A 184 -12.13 0.46 3.28
N GLU A 185 -10.84 0.81 3.20
CA GLU A 185 -9.93 0.79 4.34
C GLU A 185 -10.32 1.79 5.44
N LYS A 186 -10.68 3.02 5.04
CA LYS A 186 -11.01 4.06 6.01
C LYS A 186 -12.29 3.77 6.80
N TYR A 187 -13.32 3.30 6.10
CA TYR A 187 -14.66 3.11 6.69
C TYR A 187 -14.92 1.66 7.09
N GLN A 188 -13.97 0.75 6.78
CA GLN A 188 -14.14 -0.69 6.98
C GLN A 188 -15.46 -1.20 6.36
N ARG A 189 -15.75 -0.76 5.13
CA ARG A 189 -16.96 -1.11 4.37
C ARG A 189 -16.62 -1.49 2.94
N PRO A 190 -17.20 -2.56 2.39
CA PRO A 190 -17.09 -2.87 0.96
C PRO A 190 -17.50 -1.67 0.11
N THR A 191 -16.66 -1.32 -0.85
CA THR A 191 -16.83 -0.07 -1.61
C THR A 191 -16.71 -0.31 -3.11
N ILE A 192 -17.71 0.14 -3.86
CA ILE A 192 -17.69 0.22 -5.32
C ILE A 192 -17.60 1.69 -5.74
N VAL A 193 -16.66 2.01 -6.62
CA VAL A 193 -16.53 3.36 -7.22
C VAL A 193 -16.71 3.25 -8.72
N ILE A 194 -17.69 3.98 -9.27
CA ILE A 194 -18.11 3.93 -10.67
C ILE A 194 -17.74 5.23 -11.37
N SER A 195 -16.98 5.10 -12.46
CA SER A 195 -16.72 6.17 -13.42
C SER A 195 -17.81 6.17 -14.48
N GLN A 196 -18.69 7.15 -14.47
CA GLN A 196 -19.68 7.38 -15.52
C GLN A 196 -19.05 8.15 -16.68
N ASP A 197 -19.48 7.85 -17.90
CA ASP A 197 -19.07 8.62 -19.07
C ASP A 197 -19.57 10.07 -19.00
N LYS A 198 -18.74 11.03 -19.47
CA LYS A 198 -19.03 12.46 -19.38
C LYS A 198 -20.35 12.85 -20.07
N ILE A 199 -20.62 12.24 -21.21
CA ILE A 199 -21.79 12.52 -22.06
C ILE A 199 -22.82 11.38 -22.05
N ALA A 200 -22.65 10.39 -21.19
CA ALA A 200 -23.51 9.21 -21.07
C ALA A 200 -23.67 8.40 -22.37
N ALA A 201 -22.69 8.44 -23.26
CA ALA A 201 -22.67 7.67 -24.50
C ALA A 201 -22.29 6.21 -24.27
N GLU A 202 -21.44 5.95 -23.28
CA GLU A 202 -20.96 4.63 -22.92
C GLU A 202 -21.43 4.19 -21.53
N ALA A 203 -21.43 2.88 -21.31
CA ALA A 203 -21.66 2.32 -19.97
C ALA A 203 -20.54 2.72 -19.01
N GLY A 204 -20.91 2.99 -17.75
CA GLY A 204 -19.96 3.27 -16.67
C GLY A 204 -19.09 2.06 -16.36
N VAL A 205 -17.87 2.34 -15.89
CA VAL A 205 -16.92 1.32 -15.43
C VAL A 205 -16.71 1.47 -13.93
N GLY A 206 -16.92 0.40 -13.19
CA GLY A 206 -16.74 0.37 -11.73
C GLY A 206 -15.55 -0.48 -11.29
N SER A 207 -15.00 -0.12 -10.14
CA SER A 207 -13.98 -0.91 -9.44
C SER A 207 -14.39 -1.04 -7.98
N GLY A 208 -14.41 -2.27 -7.48
CA GLY A 208 -14.75 -2.61 -6.11
C GLY A 208 -13.54 -3.04 -5.29
N ARG A 209 -13.64 -2.79 -3.98
CA ARG A 209 -12.73 -3.31 -2.96
C ARG A 209 -13.55 -3.86 -1.81
N SER A 210 -13.15 -5.04 -1.36
CA SER A 210 -13.75 -5.70 -0.21
C SER A 210 -13.25 -5.08 1.10
N ALA A 211 -14.06 -5.24 2.12
CA ALA A 211 -13.72 -5.10 3.53
C ALA A 211 -14.45 -6.21 4.29
N LEU A 212 -14.04 -6.47 5.52
CA LEU A 212 -14.73 -7.41 6.44
C LEU A 212 -14.92 -8.82 5.85
N GLY A 213 -13.97 -9.28 5.02
CA GLY A 213 -14.02 -10.64 4.46
C GLY A 213 -15.07 -10.88 3.35
N LEU A 214 -15.87 -9.88 2.96
CA LEU A 214 -16.89 -10.04 1.92
C LEU A 214 -16.28 -10.56 0.62
N ASN A 215 -16.92 -11.55 -0.01
CA ASN A 215 -16.57 -11.99 -1.36
C ASN A 215 -17.23 -11.10 -2.42
N LEU A 216 -16.49 -10.11 -2.91
CA LEU A 216 -17.01 -9.18 -3.95
C LEU A 216 -17.43 -9.87 -5.23
N TYR A 217 -16.79 -10.98 -5.61
CA TYR A 217 -17.14 -11.68 -6.83
C TYR A 217 -18.55 -12.29 -6.71
N GLU A 218 -18.87 -12.90 -5.58
CA GLU A 218 -20.21 -13.45 -5.29
C GLU A 218 -21.26 -12.33 -5.22
N ALA A 219 -20.95 -11.23 -4.50
CA ALA A 219 -21.85 -10.08 -4.43
C ALA A 219 -22.18 -9.49 -5.80
N LEU A 220 -21.20 -9.39 -6.70
CA LEU A 220 -21.44 -8.92 -8.07
C LEU A 220 -22.19 -9.95 -8.92
N ASN A 221 -21.98 -11.24 -8.68
CA ASN A 221 -22.70 -12.29 -9.37
C ASN A 221 -24.20 -12.28 -9.04
N ASP A 222 -24.54 -12.02 -7.78
CA ASP A 222 -25.96 -11.90 -7.37
C ASP A 222 -26.64 -10.65 -7.98
N CYS A 223 -25.85 -9.62 -8.31
CA CYS A 223 -26.34 -8.42 -8.98
C CYS A 223 -26.19 -8.46 -10.52
N GLN A 224 -25.85 -9.60 -11.13
CA GLN A 224 -25.45 -9.70 -12.55
C GLN A 224 -26.48 -9.16 -13.54
N ASP A 225 -27.77 -9.27 -13.28
CA ASP A 225 -28.84 -8.79 -14.16
C ASP A 225 -28.87 -7.27 -14.35
N LEU A 226 -28.27 -6.54 -13.42
CA LEU A 226 -28.12 -5.08 -13.46
C LEU A 226 -26.82 -4.63 -14.15
N LEU A 227 -25.89 -5.57 -14.37
CA LEU A 227 -24.57 -5.31 -14.93
C LEU A 227 -24.49 -5.66 -16.41
N VAL A 228 -23.63 -4.98 -17.16
CA VAL A 228 -23.27 -5.36 -18.53
C VAL A 228 -22.25 -6.48 -18.51
N LYS A 229 -21.27 -6.37 -17.62
CA LYS A 229 -20.30 -7.43 -17.30
C LYS A 229 -19.67 -7.15 -15.95
N HIS A 230 -19.15 -8.19 -15.31
CA HIS A 230 -18.36 -8.11 -14.08
C HIS A 230 -17.27 -9.19 -14.07
N GLY A 231 -16.34 -9.09 -13.16
CA GLY A 231 -15.29 -10.08 -12.93
C GLY A 231 -14.28 -9.62 -11.91
N GLY A 232 -13.50 -10.55 -11.38
CA GLY A 232 -12.48 -10.27 -10.38
C GLY A 232 -12.27 -11.42 -9.42
N HIS A 233 -11.87 -11.07 -8.21
CA HIS A 233 -11.56 -11.97 -7.10
C HIS A 233 -12.32 -11.53 -5.83
N PRO A 234 -12.35 -12.35 -4.76
CA PRO A 234 -13.04 -11.97 -3.52
C PRO A 234 -12.66 -10.59 -2.98
N ALA A 235 -11.38 -10.20 -3.04
CA ALA A 235 -10.91 -8.93 -2.47
C ALA A 235 -11.07 -7.72 -3.40
N ALA A 236 -11.11 -7.91 -4.73
CA ALA A 236 -11.15 -6.82 -5.71
C ALA A 236 -11.83 -7.26 -6.99
N ALA A 237 -12.80 -6.47 -7.44
CA ALA A 237 -13.56 -6.78 -8.65
C ALA A 237 -13.79 -5.54 -9.51
N GLY A 238 -14.10 -5.77 -10.78
CA GLY A 238 -14.47 -4.74 -11.74
C GLY A 238 -15.84 -5.02 -12.35
N LEU A 239 -16.53 -3.97 -12.77
CA LEU A 239 -17.83 -4.07 -13.41
C LEU A 239 -18.01 -3.05 -14.53
N THR A 240 -18.96 -3.31 -15.39
CA THR A 240 -19.50 -2.36 -16.37
C THR A 240 -21.02 -2.28 -16.19
N ILE A 241 -21.57 -1.09 -16.09
CA ILE A 241 -22.96 -0.85 -15.76
C ILE A 241 -23.55 0.29 -16.58
N LYS A 242 -24.82 0.17 -16.98
CA LYS A 242 -25.56 1.29 -17.61
C LYS A 242 -25.93 2.32 -16.54
N ASP A 243 -25.82 3.60 -16.83
CA ASP A 243 -26.13 4.69 -15.88
C ASP A 243 -27.50 4.51 -15.21
N LYS A 244 -28.52 4.15 -15.98
CA LYS A 244 -29.89 3.93 -15.49
C LYS A 244 -30.04 2.82 -14.45
N ASN A 245 -29.07 1.92 -14.36
CA ASN A 245 -29.09 0.78 -13.44
C ASN A 245 -28.32 1.05 -12.13
N ILE A 246 -27.63 2.18 -12.01
CA ILE A 246 -26.71 2.44 -10.86
C ILE A 246 -27.49 2.44 -9.54
N ASP A 247 -28.64 3.08 -9.49
CA ASP A 247 -29.42 3.18 -8.24
C ASP A 247 -30.01 1.82 -7.83
N ALA A 248 -30.52 1.06 -8.81
CA ALA A 248 -30.99 -0.31 -8.56
C ALA A 248 -29.85 -1.23 -8.10
N PHE A 249 -28.67 -1.10 -8.73
CA PHE A 249 -27.47 -1.84 -8.34
C PHE A 249 -27.01 -1.47 -6.92
N ARG A 250 -27.05 -0.17 -6.56
CA ARG A 250 -26.72 0.28 -5.20
C ARG A 250 -27.60 -0.41 -4.16
N GLY A 251 -28.92 -0.41 -4.36
CA GLY A 251 -29.86 -1.10 -3.47
C GLY A 251 -29.57 -2.59 -3.33
N ALA A 252 -29.48 -3.30 -4.46
CA ALA A 252 -29.23 -4.74 -4.47
C ALA A 252 -27.86 -5.11 -3.85
N PHE A 253 -26.81 -4.34 -4.13
CA PHE A 253 -25.49 -4.58 -3.57
C PHE A 253 -25.46 -4.36 -2.06
N CYS A 254 -26.05 -3.27 -1.55
CA CYS A 254 -26.13 -3.00 -0.11
C CYS A 254 -26.97 -4.07 0.62
N GLU A 255 -28.10 -4.52 0.03
CA GLU A 255 -28.91 -5.59 0.59
C GLU A 255 -28.15 -6.92 0.68
N HIS A 256 -27.40 -7.28 -0.36
CA HIS A 256 -26.54 -8.47 -0.33
C HIS A 256 -25.48 -8.37 0.78
N VAL A 257 -24.82 -7.21 0.91
CA VAL A 257 -23.76 -6.98 1.91
C VAL A 257 -24.35 -7.07 3.33
N ALA A 258 -25.50 -6.44 3.58
CA ALA A 258 -26.19 -6.50 4.86
C ALA A 258 -26.55 -7.94 5.29
N GLY A 259 -26.85 -8.80 4.32
CA GLY A 259 -27.12 -10.22 4.57
C GLY A 259 -25.88 -11.11 4.70
N ALA A 260 -24.73 -10.63 4.25
CA ALA A 260 -23.48 -11.40 4.20
C ALA A 260 -22.48 -11.07 5.31
N ILE A 261 -22.57 -9.90 5.94
CA ILE A 261 -21.69 -9.45 7.04
C ILE A 261 -22.42 -9.65 8.37
N CYS A 262 -21.77 -10.32 9.31
CA CYS A 262 -22.26 -10.48 10.68
C CYS A 262 -21.70 -9.36 11.58
N GLU A 263 -22.39 -9.07 12.70
CA GLU A 263 -21.91 -8.09 13.70
C GLU A 263 -20.51 -8.44 14.22
N GLU A 264 -20.19 -9.74 14.30
CA GLU A 264 -18.88 -10.24 14.72
C GLU A 264 -17.75 -9.85 13.75
N ASP A 265 -18.05 -9.70 12.46
CA ASP A 265 -17.09 -9.28 11.42
C ASP A 265 -16.74 -7.78 11.53
N LEU A 266 -17.56 -6.99 12.22
CA LEU A 266 -17.37 -5.55 12.38
C LEU A 266 -16.33 -5.18 13.46
N VAL A 267 -15.91 -6.15 14.28
CA VAL A 267 -14.91 -5.92 15.33
C VAL A 267 -13.51 -5.97 14.70
N ALA A 268 -12.83 -4.84 14.73
CA ALA A 268 -11.44 -4.77 14.28
C ALA A 268 -10.55 -5.52 15.28
N GLU A 269 -9.95 -6.63 14.84
CA GLU A 269 -8.98 -7.38 15.64
C GLU A 269 -7.55 -6.91 15.36
N VAL A 270 -6.79 -6.63 16.42
CA VAL A 270 -5.35 -6.41 16.33
C VAL A 270 -4.62 -7.63 16.87
N ILE A 271 -3.97 -8.37 15.98
CA ILE A 271 -3.18 -9.54 16.37
C ILE A 271 -1.86 -9.07 16.96
N ILE A 272 -1.65 -9.34 18.25
CA ILE A 272 -0.42 -9.02 18.98
C ILE A 272 0.52 -10.23 18.90
N ASP A 273 1.73 -10.02 18.38
CA ASP A 273 2.75 -11.07 18.26
C ASP A 273 3.47 -11.32 19.60
N ALA A 274 3.68 -10.29 20.39
CA ALA A 274 4.27 -10.40 21.72
C ALA A 274 4.01 -9.17 22.59
N GLU A 275 3.98 -9.38 23.92
CA GLU A 275 4.02 -8.30 24.90
C GLU A 275 5.48 -7.95 25.24
N SER A 276 5.77 -6.67 25.41
CA SER A 276 7.10 -6.21 25.83
C SER A 276 7.03 -4.91 26.63
N THR A 277 7.95 -4.74 27.58
CA THR A 277 8.13 -3.46 28.25
C THR A 277 8.94 -2.48 27.36
N LEU A 278 8.74 -1.17 27.55
CA LEU A 278 9.53 -0.18 26.79
C LEU A 278 11.04 -0.28 27.07
N SER A 279 11.44 -0.79 28.24
CA SER A 279 12.85 -1.02 28.59
C SER A 279 13.52 -2.15 27.80
N GLN A 280 12.76 -3.11 27.29
CA GLN A 280 13.28 -4.18 26.44
C GLN A 280 13.54 -3.73 24.99
N LEU A 281 12.97 -2.59 24.58
CA LEU A 281 13.09 -2.05 23.23
C LEU A 281 14.41 -1.28 23.05
N THR A 282 15.52 -1.97 23.20
CA THR A 282 16.84 -1.42 22.88
C THR A 282 17.05 -1.35 21.37
N LEU A 283 18.01 -0.53 20.91
CA LEU A 283 18.42 -0.53 19.51
C LEU A 283 18.79 -1.94 19.01
N GLN A 284 19.46 -2.72 19.86
CA GLN A 284 19.85 -4.09 19.53
C GLN A 284 18.62 -5.00 19.35
N THR A 285 17.64 -4.91 20.26
CA THR A 285 16.39 -5.69 20.15
C THR A 285 15.63 -5.36 18.86
N VAL A 286 15.47 -4.07 18.56
CA VAL A 286 14.77 -3.65 17.34
C VAL A 286 15.55 -4.04 16.07
N GLN A 287 16.89 -4.02 16.10
CA GLN A 287 17.70 -4.55 15.00
C GLN A 287 17.49 -6.05 14.78
N GLN A 288 17.31 -6.83 15.85
CA GLN A 288 17.01 -8.26 15.72
C GLN A 288 15.62 -8.48 15.10
N ILE A 289 14.61 -7.69 15.50
CA ILE A 289 13.29 -7.71 14.86
C ILE A 289 13.41 -7.37 13.37
N GLN A 290 14.21 -6.36 13.01
CA GLN A 290 14.43 -5.99 11.61
C GLN A 290 15.07 -7.11 10.77
N ARG A 291 15.73 -8.11 11.36
CA ARG A 291 16.25 -9.29 10.62
C ARG A 291 15.15 -10.19 10.07
N LEU A 292 13.92 -10.05 10.55
CA LEU A 292 12.75 -10.72 10.01
C LEU A 292 12.31 -10.14 8.64
N ALA A 293 12.81 -8.97 8.26
CA ALA A 293 12.56 -8.35 6.95
C ALA A 293 13.03 -9.25 5.76
N PRO A 294 12.50 -9.05 4.56
CA PRO A 294 11.56 -8.01 4.13
C PRO A 294 10.14 -8.22 4.66
N PHE A 295 9.50 -7.15 5.14
CA PHE A 295 8.12 -7.17 5.59
C PHE A 295 7.18 -6.86 4.43
N GLY A 296 5.97 -7.42 4.47
CA GLY A 296 4.93 -7.25 3.46
C GLY A 296 3.84 -8.30 3.60
N ASN A 297 3.14 -8.58 2.51
CA ASN A 297 2.06 -9.58 2.51
C ASN A 297 2.57 -10.95 3.00
N SER A 298 1.83 -11.59 3.89
CA SER A 298 2.14 -12.88 4.56
C SER A 298 3.42 -12.90 5.41
N ASN A 299 4.12 -11.77 5.54
CA ASN A 299 5.22 -11.57 6.48
C ASN A 299 5.13 -10.15 7.06
N PRO A 300 4.08 -9.83 7.84
CA PRO A 300 3.88 -8.51 8.39
C PRO A 300 5.00 -8.14 9.39
N ARG A 301 5.19 -6.84 9.59
CA ARG A 301 6.05 -6.36 10.69
C ARG A 301 5.38 -6.71 12.01
N PRO A 302 6.09 -7.33 12.98
CA PRO A 302 5.50 -7.70 14.25
C PRO A 302 4.83 -6.52 14.98
N ILE A 303 3.64 -6.78 15.50
CA ILE A 303 2.91 -5.86 16.37
C ILE A 303 3.15 -6.30 17.81
N LEU A 304 3.69 -5.40 18.60
CA LEU A 304 3.96 -5.60 20.02
C LEU A 304 2.93 -4.85 20.85
N CYS A 305 2.69 -5.34 22.08
CA CYS A 305 1.87 -4.66 23.06
C CYS A 305 2.73 -4.22 24.25
N ALA A 306 2.41 -3.07 24.84
CA ALA A 306 2.93 -2.65 26.12
C ALA A 306 1.78 -2.16 26.98
N SER A 307 1.62 -2.76 28.18
CA SER A 307 0.57 -2.43 29.12
C SER A 307 1.04 -1.45 30.19
N GLY A 308 0.14 -0.63 30.67
CA GLY A 308 0.40 0.30 31.77
C GLY A 308 1.35 1.46 31.41
N VAL A 309 1.29 1.93 30.17
CA VAL A 309 2.09 3.04 29.66
C VAL A 309 1.43 4.37 29.98
N GLN A 310 2.22 5.39 30.34
CA GLN A 310 1.77 6.75 30.63
C GLN A 310 2.09 7.69 29.47
N ILE A 311 1.20 8.63 29.20
CA ILE A 311 1.47 9.73 28.28
C ILE A 311 2.39 10.74 28.98
N ALA A 312 3.54 11.04 28.37
CA ALA A 312 4.56 11.93 28.92
C ALA A 312 4.61 13.23 28.12
N GLY A 313 3.95 14.27 28.64
CA GLY A 313 3.81 15.56 27.98
C GLY A 313 2.60 15.61 27.03
N THR A 314 2.40 16.75 26.39
CA THR A 314 1.23 16.99 25.54
C THR A 314 1.35 16.27 24.20
N PRO A 315 0.38 15.44 23.80
CA PRO A 315 0.29 14.90 22.43
C PRO A 315 0.21 16.04 21.41
N SER A 316 0.80 15.85 20.24
CA SER A 316 0.83 16.89 19.21
C SER A 316 0.54 16.33 17.83
N ARG A 317 -0.13 17.11 17.01
CA ARG A 317 -0.33 16.83 15.60
C ARG A 317 0.93 17.18 14.81
N MET A 318 1.23 16.39 13.77
CA MET A 318 2.39 16.62 12.91
C MET A 318 2.09 16.29 11.44
N GLY A 319 2.96 16.77 10.56
CA GLY A 319 2.84 16.58 9.12
C GLY A 319 1.98 17.64 8.44
N GLY A 320 1.98 17.66 7.11
CA GLY A 320 1.15 18.61 6.33
C GLY A 320 -0.33 18.37 6.56
N GLY A 321 -1.04 19.36 7.10
CA GLY A 321 -2.48 19.28 7.41
C GLY A 321 -2.78 18.51 8.70
N ASP A 322 -1.84 18.45 9.64
CA ASP A 322 -2.02 17.87 10.98
C ASP A 322 -2.50 16.39 10.98
N LEU A 323 -2.03 15.64 9.98
CA LEU A 323 -2.54 14.30 9.68
C LEU A 323 -2.06 13.21 10.65
N HIS A 324 -0.98 13.44 11.40
CA HIS A 324 -0.33 12.42 12.20
C HIS A 324 -0.23 12.84 13.66
N LEU A 325 -0.25 11.86 14.57
CA LEU A 325 0.04 12.07 15.98
C LEU A 325 1.54 11.92 16.26
N SER A 326 2.07 12.74 17.16
CA SER A 326 3.35 12.54 17.82
C SER A 326 3.16 12.67 19.32
N VAL A 327 3.57 11.66 20.08
CA VAL A 327 3.44 11.60 21.53
C VAL A 327 4.68 10.98 22.17
N LYS A 328 4.97 11.31 23.40
CA LYS A 328 5.97 10.61 24.22
C LYS A 328 5.25 9.66 25.17
N LEU A 329 5.70 8.43 25.23
CA LEU A 329 5.14 7.38 26.06
C LEU A 329 6.18 6.94 27.07
N LYS A 330 5.78 6.85 28.33
CA LYS A 330 6.64 6.50 29.46
C LYS A 330 6.16 5.23 30.14
N GLN A 331 7.09 4.33 30.41
CA GLN A 331 6.85 3.18 31.27
C GLN A 331 8.05 3.05 32.22
N HIS A 332 7.82 3.13 33.52
CA HIS A 332 8.85 3.19 34.55
C HIS A 332 9.84 4.34 34.31
N SER A 333 11.12 4.03 34.09
CA SER A 333 12.19 5.02 33.82
C SER A 333 12.43 5.30 32.34
N VAL A 334 11.77 4.58 31.43
CA VAL A 334 11.99 4.69 29.98
C VAL A 334 10.92 5.55 29.34
N THR A 335 11.35 6.50 28.51
CA THR A 335 10.45 7.31 27.69
C THR A 335 10.86 7.16 26.22
N LEU A 336 9.92 6.77 25.36
CA LEU A 336 10.10 6.64 23.93
C LEU A 336 9.15 7.58 23.18
N ARG A 337 9.56 8.00 22.00
CA ARG A 337 8.70 8.72 21.07
C ARG A 337 7.80 7.71 20.36
N ALA A 338 6.53 8.05 20.23
CA ALA A 338 5.56 7.31 19.44
C ALA A 338 4.92 8.20 18.38
N VAL A 339 4.57 7.61 17.25
CA VAL A 339 3.93 8.26 16.11
C VAL A 339 2.78 7.39 15.63
N ALA A 340 1.60 7.99 15.38
CA ALA A 340 0.50 7.33 14.70
C ALA A 340 0.23 8.04 13.37
N PHE A 341 0.51 7.35 12.27
CA PHE A 341 0.32 7.90 10.94
C PHE A 341 -1.16 7.90 10.55
N GLY A 342 -1.65 9.04 10.05
CA GLY A 342 -3.06 9.20 9.67
C GLY A 342 -4.04 9.37 10.84
N LYS A 343 -3.55 9.40 12.07
CA LYS A 343 -4.33 9.46 13.31
C LYS A 343 -4.08 10.78 14.07
N GLY A 344 -4.07 11.90 13.35
CA GLY A 344 -3.89 13.22 13.99
C GLY A 344 -4.95 13.53 15.03
N ASP A 345 -6.16 13.02 14.83
CA ASP A 345 -7.32 13.22 15.74
C ASP A 345 -7.08 12.59 17.12
N TRP A 346 -6.30 11.52 17.22
CA TRP A 346 -5.91 10.90 18.49
C TRP A 346 -5.15 11.84 19.43
N ALA A 347 -4.63 12.98 18.94
CA ALA A 347 -3.97 13.94 19.82
C ALA A 347 -4.92 14.55 20.87
N GLU A 348 -6.16 14.82 20.49
CA GLU A 348 -7.19 15.36 21.39
C GLU A 348 -7.71 14.29 22.35
N GLU A 349 -7.91 13.06 21.82
CA GLU A 349 -8.34 11.92 22.63
C GLU A 349 -7.31 11.59 23.70
N MET A 350 -6.03 11.48 23.31
CA MET A 350 -4.94 11.16 24.24
C MET A 350 -4.66 12.27 25.26
N ASP A 351 -4.94 13.54 24.93
CA ASP A 351 -4.76 14.64 25.88
C ASP A 351 -5.78 14.61 27.02
N GLN A 352 -6.90 13.93 26.81
CA GLN A 352 -7.98 13.75 27.81
C GLN A 352 -7.81 12.47 28.65
N VAL A 353 -6.86 11.61 28.29
CA VAL A 353 -6.68 10.34 29.01
C VAL A 353 -6.02 10.55 30.37
N GLU A 354 -6.72 10.16 31.42
CA GLU A 354 -6.19 10.11 32.77
C GLU A 354 -5.73 8.68 33.11
N GLY A 355 -4.46 8.54 33.53
CA GLY A 355 -3.92 7.26 33.99
C GLY A 355 -3.05 6.54 32.97
N ASN A 356 -3.04 5.21 33.05
CA ASN A 356 -2.24 4.34 32.19
C ASN A 356 -3.09 3.84 31.03
N ILE A 357 -2.42 3.63 29.89
CA ILE A 357 -3.01 3.02 28.69
C ILE A 357 -2.21 1.78 28.29
N ASP A 358 -2.85 0.90 27.56
CA ASP A 358 -2.22 -0.18 26.82
C ASP A 358 -2.09 0.24 25.37
N ILE A 359 -1.00 -0.11 24.72
CA ILE A 359 -0.72 0.29 23.35
C ILE A 359 -0.32 -0.89 22.49
N ALA A 360 -0.82 -0.94 21.24
CA ALA A 360 -0.32 -1.81 20.20
C ALA A 360 0.58 -1.01 19.24
N TYR A 361 1.78 -1.49 18.97
CA TYR A 361 2.76 -0.73 18.19
C TYR A 361 3.72 -1.61 17.39
N ARG A 362 4.37 -1.01 16.41
CA ARG A 362 5.53 -1.55 15.71
C ARG A 362 6.78 -0.79 16.13
N ALA A 363 7.80 -1.52 16.62
CA ALA A 363 9.08 -0.92 16.99
C ALA A 363 9.94 -0.71 15.75
N VAL A 364 10.43 0.51 15.56
CA VAL A 364 11.30 0.89 14.43
C VAL A 364 12.54 1.64 14.91
N ILE A 365 13.57 1.69 14.08
CA ILE A 365 14.72 2.54 14.31
C ILE A 365 14.57 3.79 13.46
N ASN A 366 14.38 4.92 14.10
CA ASN A 366 14.39 6.23 13.47
C ASN A 366 15.83 6.75 13.41
N GLU A 367 16.27 7.18 12.23
CA GLU A 367 17.55 7.84 12.03
C GLU A 367 17.33 9.30 11.63
N PHE A 368 17.65 10.21 12.52
CA PHE A 368 17.52 11.63 12.29
C PHE A 368 18.81 12.37 12.60
N ARG A 369 19.37 13.09 11.62
CA ARG A 369 20.65 13.84 11.74
C ARG A 369 21.80 12.99 12.26
N GLY A 370 21.89 11.74 11.79
CA GLY A 370 22.92 10.79 12.20
C GLY A 370 22.74 10.17 13.60
N ARG A 371 21.66 10.49 14.31
CA ARG A 371 21.31 9.85 15.59
C ARG A 371 20.26 8.78 15.34
N ARG A 372 20.50 7.60 15.90
CA ARG A 372 19.58 6.46 15.85
C ARG A 372 18.87 6.32 17.19
N SER A 373 17.56 6.19 17.15
CA SER A 373 16.72 6.00 18.33
C SER A 373 15.58 5.01 18.01
N VAL A 374 15.09 4.34 19.03
CA VAL A 374 13.87 3.55 18.91
C VAL A 374 12.67 4.49 18.89
N GLU A 375 11.76 4.25 17.96
CA GLU A 375 10.48 4.95 17.82
C GLU A 375 9.36 3.91 17.72
N LEU A 376 8.21 4.22 18.29
CA LEU A 376 7.03 3.35 18.26
C LEU A 376 6.07 3.88 17.18
N HIS A 377 5.70 3.03 16.24
CA HIS A 377 4.62 3.34 15.32
C HIS A 377 3.34 2.70 15.87
N LEU A 378 2.46 3.51 16.45
CA LEU A 378 1.22 3.05 17.05
C LEU A 378 0.29 2.46 15.98
N VAL A 379 -0.35 1.38 16.35
CA VAL A 379 -1.37 0.68 15.56
C VAL A 379 -2.72 0.92 16.21
N ASP A 380 -2.73 0.80 17.55
CA ASP A 380 -3.91 1.01 18.39
C ASP A 380 -3.48 1.50 19.78
#